data_a584a594640e5ed3b07e531a87143d18
#
_entry.id   a584a594640e5ed3b07e531a87143d18
#
_cell.length_a   1.000
_cell.length_b   1.000
_cell.length_c   1.000
_cell.angle_alpha   90.00
_cell.angle_beta   90.00
_cell.angle_gamma   90.00
#
_symmetry.space_group_name_H-M   'P 1'
#
loop_
_entity.id
_entity.type
_entity.pdbx_description
1 polymer ?
#
loop_
_entity_poly.entity_id
_entity_poly.type
_entity_poly.pdbx_seq_one_letter_code
_entity_poly.pdbx_strand_id
1 'polypeptide(L)'
;MVTRAALETPWLAPVVVAVVVSALVTGLLLRDRRGTTPVANTDDLRRVPALRAWRVRYRALRVTLALAVATAAVAAAVLAARPVTVQERTRELANRDIVLCLDVSGSMLRYDEQVVATFERLVAGFTGERVALSVFDSTSSTVFPLTDDYALVTDQLRIAREAFAAPGSGAAEELFRGTGGIEGQASLIGDGVASCTLLFDQHDADRSRSMVLATDNEVWGDPVYTLSEAADLAAARGVVLHALYPAHRDMGAATPAALRAAAEGTGGTFAAAEDADAVPAILAQVQQAQLAAMEADPEQVVTDDSDVWVWLLYGAGLAVVVLAWRVRA
;
A
#
# COMPACT_ATOMS: atom_id res chain seq x y z
N MET A 1 -12.44 2.14 -4.14
CA MET A 1 -11.85 1.30 -5.21
C MET A 1 -12.43 1.70 -6.55
N VAL A 2 -11.65 2.33 -7.42
CA VAL A 2 -12.07 2.64 -8.80
C VAL A 2 -11.41 1.61 -9.70
N THR A 3 -12.21 0.70 -10.26
CA THR A 3 -11.76 -0.28 -11.26
C THR A 3 -12.02 0.27 -12.65
N ARG A 4 -10.99 0.39 -13.47
CA ARG A 4 -11.11 0.79 -14.87
C ARG A 4 -10.60 -0.34 -15.76
N ALA A 5 -11.42 -0.76 -16.73
CA ALA A 5 -10.95 -1.62 -17.80
C ALA A 5 -10.15 -0.78 -18.81
N ALA A 6 -8.96 -1.20 -19.15
CA ALA A 6 -8.09 -0.55 -20.11
C ALA A 6 -7.49 -1.58 -21.08
N LEU A 7 -6.97 -1.10 -22.19
CA LEU A 7 -6.21 -1.90 -23.14
C LEU A 7 -4.77 -1.42 -23.09
N GLU A 8 -3.83 -2.31 -22.82
CA GLU A 8 -2.40 -1.95 -22.69
C GLU A 8 -1.81 -1.61 -24.08
N THR A 9 -2.20 -2.37 -25.11
CA THR A 9 -1.69 -2.21 -26.46
C THR A 9 -2.81 -2.08 -27.51
N PRO A 10 -3.63 -1.01 -27.46
CA PRO A 10 -4.84 -0.89 -28.30
C PRO A 10 -4.54 -0.85 -29.81
N TRP A 11 -3.33 -0.43 -30.19
CA TRP A 11 -2.88 -0.35 -31.59
C TRP A 11 -2.66 -1.71 -32.25
N LEU A 12 -2.50 -2.81 -31.49
CA LEU A 12 -2.34 -4.15 -32.04
C LEU A 12 -3.67 -4.73 -32.56
N ALA A 13 -4.81 -4.34 -31.98
CA ALA A 13 -6.12 -4.82 -32.46
C ALA A 13 -6.36 -4.53 -33.95
N PRO A 14 -6.21 -3.30 -34.49
CA PRO A 14 -6.39 -3.04 -35.90
C PRO A 14 -5.37 -3.76 -36.79
N VAL A 15 -4.14 -4.01 -36.28
CA VAL A 15 -3.15 -4.78 -37.06
C VAL A 15 -3.60 -6.22 -37.27
N VAL A 16 -4.10 -6.89 -36.20
CA VAL A 16 -4.62 -8.26 -36.26
C VAL A 16 -5.81 -8.31 -37.23
N VAL A 17 -6.74 -7.36 -37.14
CA VAL A 17 -7.89 -7.28 -38.08
C VAL A 17 -7.41 -7.11 -39.51
N ALA A 18 -6.45 -6.23 -39.77
CA ALA A 18 -5.89 -6.02 -41.10
C ALA A 18 -5.25 -7.29 -41.68
N VAL A 19 -4.50 -8.04 -40.87
CA VAL A 19 -3.89 -9.33 -41.29
C VAL A 19 -4.98 -10.35 -41.63
N VAL A 20 -6.01 -10.50 -40.79
CA VAL A 20 -7.11 -11.43 -41.05
C VAL A 20 -7.88 -11.06 -42.35
N VAL A 21 -8.20 -9.78 -42.51
CA VAL A 21 -8.89 -9.29 -43.71
C VAL A 21 -8.03 -9.53 -44.95
N SER A 22 -6.74 -9.22 -44.91
CA SER A 22 -5.79 -9.46 -45.98
C SER A 22 -5.72 -10.95 -46.39
N ALA A 23 -5.66 -11.84 -45.39
CA ALA A 23 -5.66 -13.28 -45.62
C ALA A 23 -6.97 -13.78 -46.27
N LEU A 24 -8.11 -13.25 -45.82
CA LEU A 24 -9.43 -13.57 -46.42
C LEU A 24 -9.52 -13.08 -47.86
N VAL A 25 -9.13 -11.85 -48.13
CA VAL A 25 -9.13 -11.27 -49.49
C VAL A 25 -8.21 -12.05 -50.40
N THR A 26 -7.00 -12.37 -49.99
CA THR A 26 -6.03 -13.18 -50.74
C THR A 26 -6.60 -14.57 -51.03
N GLY A 27 -7.21 -15.20 -50.02
CA GLY A 27 -7.88 -16.51 -50.19
C GLY A 27 -9.02 -16.48 -51.18
N LEU A 28 -9.83 -15.42 -51.24
CA LEU A 28 -10.88 -15.22 -52.19
C LEU A 28 -10.33 -15.01 -53.63
N LEU A 29 -9.30 -14.17 -53.79
CA LEU A 29 -8.65 -13.90 -55.07
C LEU A 29 -7.95 -15.13 -55.68
N LEU A 30 -7.33 -15.95 -54.85
CA LEU A 30 -6.68 -17.20 -55.28
C LEU A 30 -7.69 -18.27 -55.65
N ARG A 31 -8.92 -18.24 -55.08
CA ARG A 31 -9.98 -19.18 -55.36
C ARG A 31 -10.57 -18.99 -56.77
N ASP A 32 -10.64 -17.77 -57.30
CA ASP A 32 -11.19 -17.47 -58.62
C ASP A 32 -10.35 -18.03 -59.80
N ARG A 33 -9.11 -18.46 -59.49
CA ARG A 33 -8.21 -19.06 -60.51
C ARG A 33 -8.42 -20.56 -60.73
N ARG A 34 -9.28 -21.23 -59.94
CA ARG A 34 -9.65 -22.63 -60.19
C ARG A 34 -10.77 -22.65 -61.19
N GLY A 35 -10.42 -22.96 -62.44
CA GLY A 35 -11.34 -22.99 -63.59
C GLY A 35 -12.64 -23.75 -63.27
N THR A 36 -13.76 -23.07 -63.38
CA THR A 36 -15.09 -23.69 -63.33
C THR A 36 -15.43 -24.20 -64.74
N THR A 37 -15.73 -25.48 -64.90
CA THR A 37 -16.27 -26.02 -66.12
C THR A 37 -17.74 -25.58 -66.24
N PRO A 38 -18.13 -24.83 -67.30
CA PRO A 38 -19.51 -24.45 -67.46
C PRO A 38 -20.34 -25.67 -67.83
N VAL A 39 -21.37 -25.97 -67.06
CA VAL A 39 -22.31 -27.05 -67.33
C VAL A 39 -23.61 -26.44 -67.83
N ALA A 40 -24.03 -26.83 -69.06
CA ALA A 40 -25.28 -26.39 -69.64
C ALA A 40 -26.47 -27.14 -69.02
N ASN A 41 -27.66 -26.49 -69.03
CA ASN A 41 -28.93 -27.06 -68.60
C ASN A 41 -29.10 -27.34 -67.06
N THR A 42 -28.76 -26.39 -66.27
CA THR A 42 -28.86 -26.53 -64.79
C THR A 42 -30.25 -26.20 -64.23
N ASP A 43 -31.22 -25.74 -65.04
CA ASP A 43 -32.50 -25.27 -64.48
C ASP A 43 -33.36 -26.39 -63.93
N ASP A 44 -33.34 -27.57 -64.55
CA ASP A 44 -34.06 -28.74 -64.07
C ASP A 44 -33.43 -29.30 -62.79
N LEU A 45 -32.09 -29.25 -62.65
CA LEU A 45 -31.38 -29.63 -61.43
C LEU A 45 -31.72 -28.72 -60.27
N ARG A 46 -32.06 -27.45 -60.55
CA ARG A 46 -32.45 -26.49 -59.45
C ARG A 46 -33.81 -26.84 -58.84
N ARG A 47 -34.67 -27.58 -59.53
CA ARG A 47 -36.01 -28.00 -59.07
C ARG A 47 -35.98 -29.26 -58.20
N VAL A 48 -34.90 -30.01 -58.21
CA VAL A 48 -34.75 -31.25 -57.40
C VAL A 48 -34.71 -30.92 -55.89
N PRO A 49 -35.66 -31.46 -55.07
CA PRO A 49 -35.76 -31.13 -53.62
C PRO A 49 -34.50 -31.45 -52.88
N ALA A 50 -33.84 -32.56 -53.20
CA ALA A 50 -32.58 -32.97 -52.54
C ALA A 50 -31.45 -31.97 -52.77
N LEU A 51 -31.33 -31.41 -53.98
CA LEU A 51 -30.34 -30.39 -54.31
C LEU A 51 -30.63 -29.04 -53.59
N ARG A 52 -31.91 -28.72 -53.41
CA ARG A 52 -32.32 -27.53 -52.67
C ARG A 52 -31.95 -27.68 -51.18
N ALA A 53 -32.24 -28.83 -50.57
CA ALA A 53 -31.88 -29.12 -49.18
C ALA A 53 -30.35 -29.12 -49.00
N TRP A 54 -29.61 -29.72 -49.94
CA TRP A 54 -28.14 -29.71 -49.89
C TRP A 54 -27.56 -28.29 -50.00
N ARG A 55 -28.07 -27.43 -50.91
CA ARG A 55 -27.64 -26.03 -51.01
C ARG A 55 -27.90 -25.23 -49.73
N VAL A 56 -29.05 -25.43 -49.07
CA VAL A 56 -29.38 -24.77 -47.82
C VAL A 56 -28.40 -25.20 -46.75
N ARG A 57 -28.15 -26.51 -46.58
CA ARG A 57 -27.17 -27.04 -45.64
C ARG A 57 -25.76 -26.50 -45.89
N TYR A 58 -25.33 -26.49 -47.15
CA TYR A 58 -24.01 -25.99 -47.53
C TYR A 58 -23.86 -24.48 -47.31
N ARG A 59 -24.91 -23.69 -47.58
CA ARG A 59 -24.92 -22.26 -47.23
C ARG A 59 -24.90 -22.03 -45.75
N ALA A 60 -25.68 -22.76 -44.99
CA ALA A 60 -25.68 -22.69 -43.55
C ALA A 60 -24.27 -23.01 -42.98
N LEU A 61 -23.63 -24.09 -43.47
CA LEU A 61 -22.30 -24.48 -43.07
C LEU A 61 -21.23 -23.40 -43.37
N ARG A 62 -21.35 -22.72 -44.50
CA ARG A 62 -20.47 -21.58 -44.85
C ARG A 62 -20.70 -20.36 -43.98
N VAL A 63 -21.95 -20.06 -43.64
CA VAL A 63 -22.29 -18.94 -42.78
C VAL A 63 -21.77 -19.20 -41.37
N THR A 64 -21.97 -20.42 -40.83
CA THR A 64 -21.43 -20.78 -39.50
C THR A 64 -19.92 -20.77 -39.48
N LEU A 65 -19.24 -21.22 -40.54
CA LEU A 65 -17.78 -21.14 -40.63
C LEU A 65 -17.30 -19.67 -40.66
N ALA A 66 -17.97 -18.81 -41.45
CA ALA A 66 -17.63 -17.39 -41.50
C ALA A 66 -17.81 -16.70 -40.12
N LEU A 67 -18.89 -17.03 -39.42
CA LEU A 67 -19.12 -16.53 -38.04
C LEU A 67 -18.03 -17.03 -37.08
N ALA A 68 -17.65 -18.32 -37.16
CA ALA A 68 -16.58 -18.85 -36.30
C ALA A 68 -15.23 -18.15 -36.57
N VAL A 69 -14.88 -17.91 -37.83
CA VAL A 69 -13.68 -17.14 -38.21
C VAL A 69 -13.75 -15.70 -37.71
N ALA A 70 -14.90 -15.04 -37.83
CA ALA A 70 -15.08 -13.69 -37.32
C ALA A 70 -14.94 -13.62 -35.81
N THR A 71 -15.53 -14.57 -35.06
CA THR A 71 -15.40 -14.66 -33.60
C THR A 71 -13.94 -14.89 -33.18
N ALA A 72 -13.23 -15.81 -33.86
CA ALA A 72 -11.82 -16.05 -33.59
C ALA A 72 -10.96 -14.82 -33.86
N ALA A 73 -11.25 -14.07 -34.94
CA ALA A 73 -10.55 -12.83 -35.27
C ALA A 73 -10.77 -11.74 -34.23
N VAL A 74 -12.00 -11.57 -33.74
CA VAL A 74 -12.33 -10.61 -32.70
C VAL A 74 -11.63 -11.00 -31.40
N ALA A 75 -11.70 -12.27 -30.97
CA ALA A 75 -11.03 -12.74 -29.77
C ALA A 75 -9.50 -12.54 -29.86
N ALA A 76 -8.89 -12.85 -31.00
CA ALA A 76 -7.47 -12.61 -31.23
C ALA A 76 -7.09 -11.12 -31.21
N ALA A 77 -7.93 -10.24 -31.76
CA ALA A 77 -7.71 -8.80 -31.73
C ALA A 77 -7.79 -8.22 -30.33
N VAL A 78 -8.76 -8.68 -29.52
CA VAL A 78 -8.90 -8.26 -28.12
C VAL A 78 -7.72 -8.78 -27.28
N LEU A 79 -7.32 -10.05 -27.45
CA LEU A 79 -6.15 -10.60 -26.76
C LEU A 79 -4.85 -9.88 -27.12
N ALA A 80 -4.69 -9.50 -28.41
CA ALA A 80 -3.54 -8.72 -28.85
C ALA A 80 -3.51 -7.31 -28.24
N ALA A 81 -4.68 -6.73 -27.96
CA ALA A 81 -4.80 -5.45 -27.29
C ALA A 81 -4.52 -5.53 -25.76
N ARG A 82 -4.36 -6.74 -25.20
CA ARG A 82 -4.15 -7.03 -23.77
C ARG A 82 -5.17 -6.30 -22.89
N PRO A 83 -6.37 -6.86 -22.72
CA PRO A 83 -7.35 -6.30 -21.79
C PRO A 83 -6.82 -6.42 -20.36
N VAL A 84 -6.69 -5.30 -19.68
CA VAL A 84 -6.20 -5.21 -18.30
C VAL A 84 -7.22 -4.48 -17.44
N THR A 85 -7.36 -4.96 -16.23
CA THR A 85 -8.09 -4.25 -15.19
C THR A 85 -7.10 -3.47 -14.34
N VAL A 86 -7.16 -2.15 -14.43
CA VAL A 86 -6.37 -1.25 -13.58
C VAL A 86 -7.18 -1.00 -12.31
N GLN A 87 -6.70 -1.51 -11.20
CA GLN A 87 -7.19 -1.18 -9.88
C GLN A 87 -6.26 -0.11 -9.29
N GLU A 88 -6.78 1.09 -9.11
CA GLU A 88 -6.15 2.07 -8.25
C GLU A 88 -6.31 1.57 -6.82
N ARG A 89 -5.29 0.91 -6.31
CA ARG A 89 -5.22 0.53 -4.91
C ARG A 89 -4.81 1.78 -4.15
N THR A 90 -5.80 2.43 -3.53
CA THR A 90 -5.49 3.36 -2.46
C THR A 90 -4.75 2.52 -1.41
N ARG A 91 -3.44 2.74 -1.25
CA ARG A 91 -2.68 2.09 -0.17
C ARG A 91 -3.48 2.34 1.10
N GLU A 92 -3.91 1.27 1.74
CA GLU A 92 -4.73 1.39 2.94
C GLU A 92 -3.97 2.22 3.97
N LEU A 93 -4.68 3.02 4.75
CA LEU A 93 -4.18 3.86 5.85
C LEU A 93 -3.35 3.06 6.89
N ALA A 94 -3.29 1.74 6.72
CA ALA A 94 -2.66 0.73 7.56
C ALA A 94 -1.12 0.73 7.58
N ASN A 95 -0.44 1.59 6.83
CA ASN A 95 1.03 1.55 6.72
C ASN A 95 1.72 2.62 7.59
N ARG A 96 1.30 2.78 8.83
CA ARG A 96 1.91 3.72 9.77
C ARG A 96 2.52 3.00 10.97
N ASP A 97 3.74 3.38 11.33
CA ASP A 97 4.42 2.96 12.53
C ASP A 97 4.61 4.18 13.45
N ILE A 98 4.17 4.06 14.68
CA ILE A 98 4.21 5.14 15.66
C ILE A 98 4.92 4.62 16.91
N VAL A 99 6.05 5.22 17.25
CA VAL A 99 6.77 4.91 18.50
C VAL A 99 6.55 6.04 19.49
N LEU A 100 5.98 5.73 20.64
CA LEU A 100 5.90 6.62 21.78
C LEU A 100 7.18 6.44 22.61
N CYS A 101 8.00 7.48 22.69
CA CYS A 101 9.31 7.51 23.31
C CYS A 101 9.28 8.49 24.50
N LEU A 102 9.26 7.98 25.73
CA LEU A 102 9.00 8.78 26.92
C LEU A 102 10.23 8.85 27.85
N ASP A 103 10.59 10.06 28.22
CA ASP A 103 11.59 10.35 29.27
C ASP A 103 10.92 10.18 30.62
N VAL A 104 11.27 9.10 31.34
CA VAL A 104 10.66 8.78 32.64
C VAL A 104 11.41 9.38 33.83
N SER A 105 12.15 10.45 33.60
CA SER A 105 12.71 11.24 34.68
C SER A 105 11.63 11.83 35.60
N GLY A 106 11.98 12.12 36.84
CA GLY A 106 11.00 12.58 37.84
C GLY A 106 10.25 13.86 37.47
N SER A 107 10.85 14.74 36.67
CA SER A 107 10.23 15.96 36.14
C SER A 107 9.14 15.69 35.10
N MET A 108 9.25 14.57 34.37
CA MET A 108 8.36 14.25 33.24
C MET A 108 7.11 13.47 33.64
N LEU A 109 7.10 12.70 34.73
CA LEU A 109 6.07 11.73 35.12
C LEU A 109 4.61 12.23 34.94
N ARG A 110 4.33 13.46 35.38
CA ARG A 110 2.97 14.05 35.26
C ARG A 110 2.56 14.39 33.86
N TYR A 111 3.53 14.70 32.96
CA TYR A 111 3.28 14.98 31.55
C TYR A 111 3.10 13.70 30.78
N ASP A 112 3.90 12.68 31.11
CA ASP A 112 3.81 11.36 30.51
C ASP A 112 2.45 10.70 30.80
N GLU A 113 1.90 10.88 32.01
CA GLU A 113 0.53 10.45 32.31
C GLU A 113 -0.48 11.05 31.33
N GLN A 114 -0.41 12.36 31.06
CA GLN A 114 -1.33 13.05 30.15
C GLN A 114 -1.13 12.64 28.70
N VAL A 115 0.12 12.49 28.26
CA VAL A 115 0.47 12.02 26.91
C VAL A 115 -0.06 10.61 26.69
N VAL A 116 0.21 9.68 27.62
CA VAL A 116 -0.25 8.29 27.54
C VAL A 116 -1.78 8.23 27.61
N ALA A 117 -2.44 8.99 28.49
CA ALA A 117 -3.90 9.04 28.57
C ALA A 117 -4.54 9.56 27.28
N THR A 118 -3.89 10.48 26.59
CA THR A 118 -4.37 10.98 25.31
C THR A 118 -4.16 9.92 24.22
N PHE A 119 -3.00 9.26 24.21
CA PHE A 119 -2.69 8.22 23.23
C PHE A 119 -3.60 6.99 23.40
N GLU A 120 -3.90 6.57 24.63
CA GLU A 120 -4.86 5.50 24.95
C GLU A 120 -6.23 5.75 24.30
N ARG A 121 -6.72 7.00 24.35
CA ARG A 121 -8.00 7.36 23.70
C ARG A 121 -7.93 7.32 22.18
N LEU A 122 -6.79 7.67 21.59
CA LEU A 122 -6.63 7.76 20.14
C LEU A 122 -6.43 6.40 19.50
N VAL A 123 -5.78 5.46 20.20
CA VAL A 123 -5.59 4.07 19.72
C VAL A 123 -6.91 3.37 19.43
N ALA A 124 -7.98 3.71 20.12
CA ALA A 124 -9.32 3.17 19.88
C ALA A 124 -9.86 3.47 18.46
N GLY A 125 -9.31 4.48 17.78
CA GLY A 125 -9.64 4.84 16.39
C GLY A 125 -8.67 4.30 15.34
N PHE A 126 -7.64 3.57 15.74
CA PHE A 126 -6.61 3.07 14.82
C PHE A 126 -7.11 1.86 14.03
N THR A 127 -6.69 1.78 12.78
CA THR A 127 -7.04 0.67 11.87
C THR A 127 -5.82 0.34 11.00
N GLY A 128 -4.92 -0.52 11.53
CA GLY A 128 -3.73 -0.99 10.80
C GLY A 128 -2.43 -0.25 11.11
N GLU A 129 -2.45 0.80 11.95
CA GLU A 129 -1.25 1.40 12.52
C GLU A 129 -0.57 0.42 13.47
N ARG A 130 0.77 0.36 13.46
CA ARG A 130 1.52 -0.33 14.49
C ARG A 130 2.02 0.70 15.50
N VAL A 131 1.91 0.35 16.78
CA VAL A 131 2.30 1.22 17.89
C VAL A 131 3.34 0.50 18.73
N ALA A 132 4.34 1.25 19.23
CA ALA A 132 5.28 0.80 20.24
C ALA A 132 5.36 1.82 21.36
N LEU A 133 5.73 1.35 22.56
CA LEU A 133 6.06 2.19 23.71
C LEU A 133 7.46 1.84 24.21
N SER A 134 8.30 2.84 24.30
CA SER A 134 9.61 2.77 24.95
C SER A 134 9.75 3.89 25.96
N VAL A 135 10.36 3.58 27.09
CA VAL A 135 10.65 4.52 28.16
C VAL A 135 12.16 4.57 28.38
N PHE A 136 12.68 5.72 28.71
CA PHE A 136 14.10 5.90 28.94
C PHE A 136 14.40 6.90 30.08
N ASP A 137 15.54 6.70 30.70
CA ASP A 137 16.19 7.63 31.62
C ASP A 137 17.71 7.55 31.37
N SER A 138 18.52 6.89 32.20
CA SER A 138 19.93 6.59 31.91
C SER A 138 20.12 5.42 30.93
N THR A 139 19.12 4.58 30.78
CA THR A 139 19.01 3.51 29.76
C THR A 139 17.59 3.44 29.21
N SER A 140 17.39 2.73 28.09
CA SER A 140 16.09 2.58 27.48
C SER A 140 15.51 1.18 27.70
N SER A 141 14.21 1.11 27.96
CA SER A 141 13.43 -0.12 28.08
C SER A 141 12.22 -0.09 27.14
N THR A 142 12.07 -1.13 26.34
CA THR A 142 10.90 -1.27 25.46
C THR A 142 9.78 -1.95 26.23
N VAL A 143 8.68 -1.24 26.44
CA VAL A 143 7.48 -1.77 27.13
C VAL A 143 6.77 -2.75 26.23
N PHE A 144 6.53 -2.37 24.98
CA PHE A 144 6.09 -3.27 23.91
C PHE A 144 6.62 -2.81 22.56
N PRO A 145 7.00 -3.75 21.67
CA PRO A 145 7.47 -3.45 20.31
C PRO A 145 6.33 -3.05 19.39
N LEU A 146 6.64 -2.63 18.16
CA LEU A 146 5.66 -2.29 17.13
C LEU A 146 4.68 -3.44 16.89
N THR A 147 3.40 -3.20 17.22
CA THR A 147 2.31 -4.15 17.10
C THR A 147 1.00 -3.46 16.69
N ASP A 148 0.13 -4.18 16.00
CA ASP A 148 -1.25 -3.83 15.67
C ASP A 148 -2.27 -4.58 16.53
N ASP A 149 -1.81 -5.29 17.58
CA ASP A 149 -2.68 -5.85 18.60
C ASP A 149 -3.16 -4.75 19.55
N TYR A 150 -4.25 -4.08 19.18
CA TYR A 150 -4.80 -2.96 19.96
C TYR A 150 -5.32 -3.36 21.33
N ALA A 151 -5.64 -4.63 21.55
CA ALA A 151 -6.01 -5.11 22.89
C ALA A 151 -4.79 -5.08 23.82
N LEU A 152 -3.65 -5.57 23.35
CA LEU A 152 -2.37 -5.49 24.06
C LEU A 152 -1.96 -4.01 24.26
N VAL A 153 -1.99 -3.20 23.19
CA VAL A 153 -1.58 -1.79 23.24
C VAL A 153 -2.40 -1.03 24.28
N THR A 154 -3.73 -1.16 24.27
CA THR A 154 -4.62 -0.46 25.21
C THR A 154 -4.37 -0.90 26.64
N ASP A 155 -4.16 -2.20 26.90
CA ASP A 155 -3.88 -2.71 28.24
C ASP A 155 -2.53 -2.20 28.75
N GLN A 156 -1.49 -2.22 27.94
CA GLN A 156 -0.16 -1.74 28.30
C GLN A 156 -0.12 -0.22 28.50
N LEU A 157 -0.82 0.57 27.69
CA LEU A 157 -0.95 2.02 27.88
C LEU A 157 -1.70 2.34 29.17
N ARG A 158 -2.75 1.58 29.51
CA ARG A 158 -3.46 1.74 30.79
C ARG A 158 -2.55 1.46 31.98
N ILE A 159 -1.76 0.38 31.92
CA ILE A 159 -0.78 0.04 32.98
C ILE A 159 0.28 1.14 33.09
N ALA A 160 0.80 1.64 31.97
CA ALA A 160 1.78 2.73 31.96
C ALA A 160 1.18 4.01 32.58
N ARG A 161 -0.06 4.39 32.22
CA ARG A 161 -0.74 5.54 32.81
C ARG A 161 -0.93 5.41 34.32
N GLU A 162 -1.31 4.22 34.80
CA GLU A 162 -1.42 3.95 36.24
C GLU A 162 -0.08 4.04 36.95
N ALA A 163 1.00 3.59 36.32
CA ALA A 163 2.37 3.70 36.83
C ALA A 163 2.82 5.17 36.96
N PHE A 164 2.54 6.00 35.94
CA PHE A 164 2.87 7.44 36.00
C PHE A 164 2.01 8.19 37.02
N ALA A 165 0.74 7.82 37.18
CA ALA A 165 -0.14 8.45 38.16
C ALA A 165 0.25 8.11 39.61
N ALA A 166 0.91 6.98 39.85
CA ALA A 166 1.31 6.53 41.21
C ALA A 166 2.79 6.07 41.21
N PRO A 167 3.76 7.01 41.12
CA PRO A 167 5.18 6.69 41.22
C PRO A 167 5.50 6.04 42.60
N GLY A 168 6.01 4.83 42.61
CA GLY A 168 6.20 4.03 43.82
C GLY A 168 5.20 2.89 43.99
N SER A 169 4.25 2.73 43.05
CA SER A 169 3.45 1.52 42.93
C SER A 169 4.25 0.36 42.33
N GLY A 170 3.78 -0.88 42.51
CA GLY A 170 4.40 -2.04 41.86
C GLY A 170 4.36 -1.95 40.32
N ALA A 171 3.34 -1.29 39.77
CA ALA A 171 3.27 -1.01 38.33
C ALA A 171 4.36 -0.04 37.85
N ALA A 172 4.65 0.99 38.67
CA ALA A 172 5.74 1.94 38.41
C ALA A 172 7.12 1.25 38.48
N GLU A 173 7.33 0.41 39.51
CA GLU A 173 8.58 -0.35 39.67
C GLU A 173 8.81 -1.28 38.45
N GLU A 174 7.78 -1.88 37.91
CA GLU A 174 7.87 -2.73 36.74
C GLU A 174 8.14 -1.92 35.46
N LEU A 175 7.41 -0.82 35.23
CA LEU A 175 7.54 0.04 34.06
C LEU A 175 8.94 0.69 33.98
N PHE A 176 9.48 1.15 35.14
CA PHE A 176 10.76 1.84 35.19
C PHE A 176 11.94 0.88 35.39
N ARG A 177 11.67 -0.42 35.48
CA ARG A 177 12.72 -1.42 35.61
C ARG A 177 13.66 -1.39 34.40
N GLY A 178 14.94 -1.15 34.66
CA GLY A 178 15.99 -1.13 33.66
C GLY A 178 16.16 0.21 32.96
N THR A 179 15.41 1.26 33.32
CA THR A 179 15.62 2.61 32.75
C THR A 179 16.65 3.42 33.52
N GLY A 180 16.80 3.17 34.81
CA GLY A 180 17.77 3.81 35.69
C GLY A 180 18.89 2.86 36.10
N GLY A 181 19.84 3.37 36.88
CA GLY A 181 20.85 2.55 37.55
C GLY A 181 22.29 2.79 37.10
N ILE A 182 22.52 3.70 36.18
CA ILE A 182 23.88 4.19 35.89
C ILE A 182 24.16 5.39 36.81
N GLU A 183 25.10 5.22 37.74
CA GLU A 183 25.44 6.26 38.71
C GLU A 183 25.92 7.54 37.99
N GLY A 184 25.34 8.68 38.38
CA GLY A 184 25.68 9.99 37.80
C GLY A 184 25.13 10.26 36.41
N GLN A 185 24.19 9.43 35.90
CA GLN A 185 23.56 9.61 34.63
C GLN A 185 22.02 9.54 34.73
N ALA A 186 21.33 10.47 34.06
CA ALA A 186 19.89 10.49 33.97
C ALA A 186 19.49 11.24 32.69
N SER A 187 18.31 10.93 32.17
CA SER A 187 17.73 11.60 31.00
C SER A 187 18.70 11.69 29.81
N LEU A 188 19.26 10.55 29.41
CA LEU A 188 20.14 10.47 28.24
C LEU A 188 19.31 10.50 26.94
N ILE A 189 18.79 11.72 26.61
CA ILE A 189 17.78 11.92 25.57
C ILE A 189 18.28 11.42 24.22
N GLY A 190 19.53 11.71 23.82
CA GLY A 190 20.09 11.24 22.56
C GLY A 190 20.10 9.71 22.45
N ASP A 191 20.49 9.02 23.51
CA ASP A 191 20.49 7.55 23.57
C ASP A 191 19.07 7.00 23.57
N GLY A 192 18.13 7.68 24.25
CA GLY A 192 16.71 7.38 24.21
C GLY A 192 16.14 7.45 22.80
N VAL A 193 16.38 8.57 22.10
CA VAL A 193 15.94 8.78 20.71
C VAL A 193 16.58 7.75 19.77
N ALA A 194 17.87 7.47 19.91
CA ALA A 194 18.55 6.45 19.11
C ALA A 194 17.93 5.06 19.34
N SER A 195 17.68 4.69 20.60
CA SER A 195 17.04 3.41 20.95
C SER A 195 15.63 3.30 20.41
N CYS A 196 14.81 4.34 20.53
CA CYS A 196 13.46 4.40 19.94
C CYS A 196 13.50 4.33 18.41
N THR A 197 14.49 4.93 17.76
CA THR A 197 14.70 4.85 16.32
C THR A 197 14.98 3.41 15.86
N LEU A 198 15.64 2.61 16.69
CA LEU A 198 15.96 1.22 16.40
C LEU A 198 14.76 0.27 16.52
N LEU A 199 13.64 0.70 17.11
CA LEU A 199 12.41 -0.08 17.18
C LEU A 199 11.69 -0.19 15.84
N PHE A 200 11.94 0.74 14.92
CA PHE A 200 11.36 0.67 13.58
C PHE A 200 12.03 -0.45 12.78
N ASP A 201 11.26 -1.49 12.49
CA ASP A 201 11.61 -2.61 11.65
C ASP A 201 11.14 -2.38 10.19
N GLN A 202 11.24 -3.39 9.34
CA GLN A 202 10.71 -3.37 7.96
C GLN A 202 11.18 -2.15 7.15
N HIS A 203 12.48 -1.87 7.16
CA HIS A 203 13.08 -0.70 6.50
C HIS A 203 12.76 -0.59 5.01
N ASP A 204 12.56 -1.73 4.33
CA ASP A 204 12.24 -1.81 2.91
C ASP A 204 10.72 -1.67 2.63
N ALA A 205 9.89 -1.64 3.67
CA ALA A 205 8.46 -1.47 3.50
C ALA A 205 8.12 0.03 3.36
N ASP A 206 7.18 0.31 2.48
CA ASP A 206 6.65 1.65 2.27
C ASP A 206 5.68 2.03 3.40
N ARG A 207 6.26 2.34 4.55
CA ARG A 207 5.57 2.70 5.80
C ARG A 207 6.05 4.06 6.27
N SER A 208 5.12 4.93 6.67
CA SER A 208 5.48 6.16 7.37
C SER A 208 5.90 5.85 8.80
N ARG A 209 6.98 6.44 9.26
CA ARG A 209 7.56 6.23 10.59
C ARG A 209 7.56 7.53 11.36
N SER A 210 6.88 7.53 12.49
CA SER A 210 6.77 8.70 13.36
C SER A 210 7.11 8.34 14.78
N MET A 211 7.94 9.17 15.41
CA MET A 211 8.27 9.07 16.82
C MET A 211 7.65 10.26 17.56
N VAL A 212 6.94 9.99 18.64
CA VAL A 212 6.46 11.02 19.58
C VAL A 212 7.36 10.97 20.80
N LEU A 213 8.24 11.95 20.92
CA LEU A 213 9.18 12.08 22.02
C LEU A 213 8.62 13.05 23.05
N ALA A 214 8.48 12.63 24.31
CA ALA A 214 8.17 13.51 25.42
C ALA A 214 9.39 13.61 26.34
N THR A 215 9.96 14.81 26.50
CA THR A 215 11.13 15.09 27.32
C THR A 215 11.25 16.58 27.62
N ASP A 216 11.83 16.93 28.78
CA ASP A 216 12.23 18.30 29.09
C ASP A 216 13.64 18.66 28.57
N ASN A 217 14.29 17.68 27.92
CA ASN A 217 15.62 17.81 27.35
C ASN A 217 16.70 18.26 28.38
N GLU A 218 16.54 17.90 29.63
CA GLU A 218 17.54 18.12 30.67
C GLU A 218 18.47 16.92 30.82
N VAL A 219 19.57 16.90 30.06
CA VAL A 219 20.56 15.81 30.07
C VAL A 219 21.43 15.90 31.30
N TRP A 220 21.56 14.77 32.01
CA TRP A 220 22.47 14.63 33.14
C TRP A 220 23.43 13.46 32.91
N GLY A 221 24.71 13.76 32.64
CA GLY A 221 25.73 12.76 32.29
C GLY A 221 26.27 12.85 30.87
N ASP A 222 26.95 11.80 30.43
CA ASP A 222 27.64 11.73 29.15
C ASP A 222 26.93 10.71 28.24
N PRO A 223 25.99 11.14 27.35
CA PRO A 223 25.30 10.26 26.41
C PRO A 223 26.26 9.77 25.32
N VAL A 224 26.02 8.58 24.76
CA VAL A 224 26.72 8.04 23.59
C VAL A 224 26.34 8.84 22.34
N TYR A 225 25.06 9.20 22.20
CA TYR A 225 24.54 10.07 21.16
C TYR A 225 24.11 11.41 21.74
N THR A 226 24.53 12.49 21.14
CA THR A 226 23.88 13.79 21.32
C THR A 226 22.47 13.77 20.72
N LEU A 227 21.58 14.67 21.14
CA LEU A 227 20.25 14.80 20.55
C LEU A 227 20.31 15.05 19.04
N SER A 228 21.29 15.85 18.58
CA SER A 228 21.46 16.14 17.13
C SER A 228 21.86 14.87 16.35
N GLU A 229 22.83 14.10 16.84
CA GLU A 229 23.26 12.84 16.18
C GLU A 229 22.13 11.81 16.15
N ALA A 230 21.34 11.73 17.21
CA ALA A 230 20.18 10.84 17.25
C ALA A 230 19.06 11.29 16.32
N ALA A 231 18.83 12.59 16.17
CA ALA A 231 17.89 13.14 15.18
C ALA A 231 18.37 12.88 13.73
N ASP A 232 19.69 13.02 13.47
CA ASP A 232 20.27 12.67 12.17
C ASP A 232 20.11 11.17 11.87
N LEU A 233 20.27 10.30 12.87
CA LEU A 233 20.02 8.86 12.74
C LEU A 233 18.54 8.58 12.42
N ALA A 234 17.60 9.27 13.08
CA ALA A 234 16.17 9.16 12.83
C ALA A 234 15.84 9.59 11.39
N ALA A 235 16.34 10.76 10.96
CA ALA A 235 16.17 11.27 9.61
C ALA A 235 16.74 10.32 8.55
N ALA A 236 17.94 9.76 8.76
CA ALA A 236 18.57 8.81 7.86
C ALA A 236 17.76 7.50 7.70
N ARG A 237 16.91 7.16 8.68
CA ARG A 237 15.98 6.02 8.68
C ARG A 237 14.57 6.37 8.25
N GLY A 238 14.32 7.61 7.81
CA GLY A 238 12.99 8.09 7.41
C GLY A 238 12.01 8.18 8.57
N VAL A 239 12.51 8.39 9.81
CA VAL A 239 11.69 8.57 11.01
C VAL A 239 11.50 10.06 11.26
N VAL A 240 10.24 10.50 11.32
CA VAL A 240 9.85 11.87 11.66
C VAL A 240 9.72 11.98 13.19
N LEU A 241 10.48 12.90 13.78
CA LEU A 241 10.50 13.14 15.23
C LEU A 241 9.55 14.27 15.59
N HIS A 242 8.49 13.98 16.33
CA HIS A 242 7.62 14.98 16.95
C HIS A 242 7.97 15.09 18.43
N ALA A 243 8.20 16.31 18.92
CA ALA A 243 8.62 16.56 20.28
C ALA A 243 7.51 17.23 21.10
N LEU A 244 7.25 16.67 22.28
CA LEU A 244 6.40 17.22 23.33
C LEU A 244 7.30 17.72 24.46
N TYR A 245 7.23 19.00 24.76
CA TYR A 245 8.05 19.68 25.74
C TYR A 245 7.19 20.28 26.87
N PRO A 246 7.49 20.01 28.15
CA PRO A 246 6.79 20.64 29.25
C PRO A 246 7.12 22.12 29.34
N ALA A 247 6.12 23.00 29.33
CA ALA A 247 6.30 24.46 29.37
C ALA A 247 6.57 24.95 30.79
N HIS A 248 7.71 24.60 31.36
CA HIS A 248 8.13 25.12 32.69
C HIS A 248 8.60 26.56 32.53
N ARG A 249 8.14 27.43 33.43
CA ARG A 249 8.45 28.86 33.40
C ARG A 249 9.91 29.22 33.66
N ASP A 250 10.69 28.29 34.29
CA ASP A 250 12.02 28.57 34.81
C ASP A 250 13.16 27.88 34.02
N MET A 251 12.88 27.22 32.88
CA MET A 251 13.91 26.53 32.12
C MET A 251 14.59 27.45 31.12
N GLY A 252 15.90 27.34 30.97
CA GLY A 252 16.69 28.16 30.05
C GLY A 252 16.26 27.99 28.60
N ALA A 253 16.21 29.09 27.82
CA ALA A 253 15.73 29.13 26.44
C ALA A 253 16.53 28.23 25.47
N ALA A 254 17.69 27.74 25.82
CA ALA A 254 18.53 26.90 24.97
C ALA A 254 18.01 25.45 24.83
N THR A 255 17.43 24.91 25.89
CA THR A 255 16.94 23.52 25.95
C THR A 255 15.75 23.24 25.00
N PRO A 256 14.69 24.07 25.00
CA PRO A 256 13.60 23.88 24.04
C PRO A 256 14.01 24.17 22.58
N ALA A 257 15.00 25.07 22.37
CA ALA A 257 15.47 25.38 21.02
C ALA A 257 16.19 24.20 20.36
N ALA A 258 17.00 23.46 21.09
CA ALA A 258 17.69 22.27 20.60
C ALA A 258 16.69 21.15 20.25
N LEU A 259 15.70 20.91 21.11
CA LEU A 259 14.66 19.91 20.89
C LEU A 259 13.77 20.27 19.71
N ARG A 260 13.40 21.55 19.59
CA ARG A 260 12.67 22.09 18.43
C ARG A 260 13.45 21.87 17.13
N ALA A 261 14.76 22.21 17.12
CA ALA A 261 15.60 22.04 15.93
C ALA A 261 15.72 20.57 15.53
N ALA A 262 15.82 19.64 16.49
CA ALA A 262 15.84 18.20 16.23
C ALA A 262 14.52 17.71 15.61
N ALA A 263 13.37 18.15 16.14
CA ALA A 263 12.07 17.79 15.60
C ALA A 263 11.86 18.36 14.16
N GLU A 264 12.05 19.66 13.98
CA GLU A 264 11.90 20.33 12.70
C GLU A 264 12.88 19.82 11.64
N GLY A 265 14.10 19.45 12.04
CA GLY A 265 15.13 18.86 11.17
C GLY A 265 14.73 17.52 10.55
N THR A 266 13.86 16.76 11.20
CA THR A 266 13.29 15.51 10.66
C THR A 266 11.96 15.71 9.93
N GLY A 267 11.45 16.94 9.84
CA GLY A 267 10.13 17.26 9.29
C GLY A 267 8.98 17.14 10.27
N GLY A 268 9.27 16.97 11.55
CA GLY A 268 8.29 16.86 12.63
C GLY A 268 7.91 18.21 13.26
N THR A 269 7.16 18.12 14.35
CA THR A 269 6.62 19.29 15.08
C THR A 269 7.12 19.32 16.51
N PHE A 270 7.14 20.53 17.06
CA PHE A 270 7.42 20.79 18.47
C PHE A 270 6.17 21.43 19.10
N ALA A 271 5.66 20.83 20.18
CA ALA A 271 4.46 21.28 20.86
C ALA A 271 4.67 21.25 22.41
N ALA A 272 3.79 21.97 23.12
CA ALA A 272 3.76 21.90 24.57
C ALA A 272 3.10 20.59 25.03
N ALA A 273 3.67 19.93 26.04
CA ALA A 273 3.15 18.67 26.57
C ALA A 273 1.81 18.85 27.31
N GLU A 274 1.55 20.05 27.84
CA GLU A 274 0.30 20.42 28.49
C GLU A 274 -0.86 20.71 27.52
N ASP A 275 -0.56 20.86 26.23
CA ASP A 275 -1.59 21.08 25.21
C ASP A 275 -2.31 19.76 24.94
N ALA A 276 -3.57 19.70 25.33
CA ALA A 276 -4.40 18.52 25.13
C ALA A 276 -4.60 18.16 23.65
N ASP A 277 -4.41 19.14 22.76
CA ASP A 277 -4.56 18.97 21.32
C ASP A 277 -3.22 18.64 20.62
N ALA A 278 -2.07 18.68 21.35
CA ALA A 278 -0.76 18.42 20.76
C ALA A 278 -0.64 17.03 20.13
N VAL A 279 -0.98 15.97 20.87
CA VAL A 279 -0.92 14.60 20.36
C VAL A 279 -1.94 14.36 19.23
N PRO A 280 -3.22 14.77 19.35
CA PRO A 280 -4.16 14.74 18.24
C PRO A 280 -3.67 15.48 16.98
N ALA A 281 -3.06 16.67 17.14
CA ALA A 281 -2.53 17.44 16.02
C ALA A 281 -1.35 16.75 15.33
N ILE A 282 -0.43 16.15 16.10
CA ILE A 282 0.68 15.34 15.58
C ILE A 282 0.13 14.18 14.75
N LEU A 283 -0.82 13.40 15.28
CA LEU A 283 -1.40 12.26 14.56
C LEU A 283 -2.17 12.70 13.31
N ALA A 284 -2.88 13.83 13.37
CA ALA A 284 -3.54 14.40 12.18
C ALA A 284 -2.52 14.80 11.10
N GLN A 285 -1.38 15.40 11.49
CA GLN A 285 -0.30 15.74 10.56
C GLN A 285 0.32 14.49 9.92
N VAL A 286 0.61 13.45 10.71
CA VAL A 286 1.09 12.16 10.22
C VAL A 286 0.12 11.57 9.20
N GLN A 287 -1.18 11.66 9.46
CA GLN A 287 -2.22 11.19 8.55
C GLN A 287 -2.27 12.02 7.25
N GLN A 288 -2.18 13.35 7.35
CA GLN A 288 -2.21 14.24 6.17
C GLN A 288 -0.96 14.06 5.30
N ALA A 289 0.22 13.96 5.90
CA ALA A 289 1.47 13.72 5.16
C ALA A 289 1.42 12.41 4.36
N GLN A 290 0.84 11.36 4.93
CA GLN A 290 0.66 10.10 4.24
C GLN A 290 -0.36 10.18 3.10
N LEU A 291 -1.51 10.85 3.31
CA LEU A 291 -2.49 11.05 2.24
C LEU A 291 -1.88 11.79 1.05
N ALA A 292 -1.09 12.84 1.32
CA ALA A 292 -0.38 13.58 0.27
C ALA A 292 0.65 12.71 -0.49
N ALA A 293 1.38 11.84 0.21
CA ALA A 293 2.32 10.90 -0.40
C ALA A 293 1.60 9.85 -1.27
N MET A 294 0.44 9.38 -0.82
CA MET A 294 -0.39 8.41 -1.57
C MET A 294 -1.01 9.02 -2.83
N GLU A 295 -1.40 10.30 -2.80
CA GLU A 295 -1.91 11.01 -3.97
C GLU A 295 -0.81 11.29 -5.00
N ALA A 296 0.45 11.45 -4.55
CA ALA A 296 1.59 11.72 -5.41
C ALA A 296 2.06 10.49 -6.21
N ASP A 297 1.87 9.28 -5.69
CA ASP A 297 2.28 8.03 -6.35
C ASP A 297 1.24 6.91 -6.14
N PRO A 298 0.11 6.96 -6.89
CA PRO A 298 -0.90 5.91 -6.82
C PRO A 298 -0.36 4.61 -7.42
N GLU A 299 -0.21 3.58 -6.60
CA GLU A 299 0.14 2.24 -7.06
C GLU A 299 -0.98 1.68 -7.96
N GLN A 300 -0.70 1.57 -9.25
CA GLN A 300 -1.60 0.94 -10.21
C GLN A 300 -1.31 -0.56 -10.25
N VAL A 301 -2.18 -1.36 -9.65
CA VAL A 301 -2.15 -2.82 -9.82
C VAL A 301 -2.84 -3.17 -11.12
N VAL A 302 -2.05 -3.58 -12.10
CA VAL A 302 -2.54 -4.02 -13.41
C VAL A 302 -2.72 -5.54 -13.37
N THR A 303 -3.96 -5.99 -13.52
CA THR A 303 -4.30 -7.42 -13.58
C THR A 303 -4.76 -7.77 -14.99
N ASP A 304 -4.16 -8.81 -15.60
CA ASP A 304 -4.59 -9.32 -16.91
C ASP A 304 -5.99 -9.93 -16.81
N ASP A 305 -6.92 -9.48 -17.65
CA ASP A 305 -8.31 -9.99 -17.75
C ASP A 305 -8.55 -10.67 -19.11
N SER A 306 -7.72 -11.68 -19.38
CA SER A 306 -7.67 -12.36 -20.68
C SER A 306 -8.45 -13.68 -20.75
N ASP A 307 -8.86 -14.27 -19.61
CA ASP A 307 -9.36 -15.66 -19.54
C ASP A 307 -10.54 -15.94 -20.44
N VAL A 308 -11.55 -15.09 -20.45
CA VAL A 308 -12.75 -15.26 -21.28
C VAL A 308 -12.41 -15.25 -22.77
N TRP A 309 -11.50 -14.36 -23.18
CA TRP A 309 -11.09 -14.21 -24.55
C TRP A 309 -10.22 -15.37 -25.05
N VAL A 310 -9.40 -15.95 -24.17
CA VAL A 310 -8.62 -17.15 -24.45
C VAL A 310 -9.53 -18.34 -24.73
N TRP A 311 -10.52 -18.59 -23.87
CA TRP A 311 -11.48 -19.68 -24.09
C TRP A 311 -12.34 -19.47 -25.34
N LEU A 312 -12.74 -18.23 -25.62
CA LEU A 312 -13.44 -17.88 -26.86
C LEU A 312 -12.60 -18.17 -28.12
N LEU A 313 -11.31 -17.83 -28.08
CA LEU A 313 -10.38 -18.09 -29.19
C LEU A 313 -10.20 -19.59 -29.42
N TYR A 314 -10.01 -20.39 -28.35
CA TYR A 314 -9.89 -21.85 -28.47
C TYR A 314 -11.17 -22.49 -28.99
N GLY A 315 -12.34 -22.10 -28.47
CA GLY A 315 -13.62 -22.64 -28.92
C GLY A 315 -13.92 -22.29 -30.38
N ALA A 316 -13.70 -21.03 -30.79
CA ALA A 316 -13.88 -20.61 -32.18
C ALA A 316 -12.87 -21.27 -33.12
N GLY A 317 -11.60 -21.42 -32.70
CA GLY A 317 -10.57 -22.12 -33.47
C GLY A 317 -10.92 -23.60 -33.72
N LEU A 318 -11.38 -24.30 -32.70
CA LEU A 318 -11.86 -25.67 -32.83
C LEU A 318 -13.05 -25.77 -33.79
N ALA A 319 -14.01 -24.85 -33.65
CA ALA A 319 -15.17 -24.78 -34.54
C ALA A 319 -14.75 -24.55 -36.01
N VAL A 320 -13.78 -23.66 -36.28
CA VAL A 320 -13.24 -23.43 -37.61
C VAL A 320 -12.64 -24.71 -38.20
N VAL A 321 -11.83 -25.45 -37.43
CA VAL A 321 -11.22 -26.71 -37.89
C VAL A 321 -12.27 -27.75 -38.24
N VAL A 322 -13.24 -27.98 -37.35
CA VAL A 322 -14.32 -28.96 -37.55
C VAL A 322 -15.21 -28.60 -38.74
N LEU A 323 -15.63 -27.33 -38.85
CA LEU A 323 -16.46 -26.86 -39.94
C LEU A 323 -15.72 -26.86 -41.28
N ALA A 324 -14.45 -26.47 -41.31
CA ALA A 324 -13.63 -26.52 -42.52
C ALA A 324 -13.43 -27.95 -43.03
N TRP A 325 -13.22 -28.92 -42.13
CA TRP A 325 -13.16 -30.33 -42.50
C TRP A 325 -14.50 -30.81 -43.10
N ARG A 326 -15.63 -30.43 -42.51
CA ARG A 326 -16.96 -30.81 -42.98
C ARG A 326 -17.40 -30.14 -44.26
N VAL A 327 -16.88 -28.97 -44.60
CA VAL A 327 -17.10 -28.27 -45.89
C VAL A 327 -16.28 -28.90 -47.00
N ARG A 328 -15.15 -29.57 -46.69
CA ARG A 328 -14.31 -30.27 -47.67
C ARG A 328 -14.75 -31.71 -47.92
N ALA A 329 -15.37 -32.35 -46.94
CA ALA A 329 -15.96 -33.68 -47.03
C ALA A 329 -17.36 -33.58 -47.69
#